data_084377f35dd14edb7fb5dac6aa476d1d
#
_entry.id   084377f35dd14edb7fb5dac6aa476d1d
#
_cell.length_a   1.000
_cell.length_b   1.000
_cell.length_c   1.000
_cell.angle_alpha   90.00
_cell.angle_beta   90.00
_cell.angle_gamma   90.00
#
_symmetry.space_group_name_H-M   'P 1'
#
loop_
_entity.id
_entity.type
_entity.pdbx_description
1 polymer ?
#
loop_
_entity_poly.entity_id
_entity_poly.type
_entity_poly.pdbx_seq_one_letter_code
_entity_poly.pdbx_strand_id
1 'polypeptide(L)' 'MNFTTDDLETILYSLEGYIQGNDDEELVEKLEDICYRIDKKLEATK' A
#
# COMPACT_ATOMS: atom_id res chain seq x y z
N MET A 1 3.94 -15.92 6.13
CA MET A 1 3.19 -15.03 7.02
C MET A 1 1.97 -14.47 6.29
N ASN A 2 0.80 -14.58 6.89
CA ASN A 2 -0.43 -14.10 6.29
C ASN A 2 -0.94 -12.86 7.01
N PHE A 3 -1.24 -11.83 6.25
CA PHE A 3 -1.83 -10.62 6.80
C PHE A 3 -3.35 -10.69 6.72
N THR A 4 -4.03 -10.14 7.72
CA THR A 4 -5.47 -10.00 7.69
C THR A 4 -5.84 -8.83 6.80
N THR A 5 -7.14 -8.71 6.46
CA THR A 5 -7.64 -7.56 5.71
C THR A 5 -7.33 -6.26 6.46
N ASP A 6 -7.53 -6.27 7.77
CA ASP A 6 -7.26 -5.10 8.61
C ASP A 6 -5.77 -4.73 8.57
N ASP A 7 -4.90 -5.73 8.62
CA ASP A 7 -3.45 -5.51 8.51
C ASP A 7 -3.10 -4.84 7.19
N LEU A 8 -3.67 -5.34 6.10
CA LEU A 8 -3.40 -4.81 4.77
C LEU A 8 -3.87 -3.36 4.62
N GLU A 9 -5.03 -3.05 5.19
CA GLU A 9 -5.54 -1.67 5.17
C GLU A 9 -4.61 -0.74 5.95
N THR A 10 -4.14 -1.19 7.10
CA THR A 10 -3.22 -0.41 7.93
C THR A 10 -1.93 -0.12 7.17
N ILE A 11 -1.38 -1.14 6.51
CA ILE A 11 -0.16 -0.98 5.71
C ILE A 11 -0.41 -0.01 4.55
N LEU A 12 -1.52 -0.17 3.86
CA LEU A 12 -1.87 0.67 2.73
C LEU A 12 -1.94 2.15 3.11
N TYR A 13 -2.66 2.45 4.18
CA TYR A 13 -2.80 3.83 4.65
C TYR A 13 -1.46 4.42 5.09
N SER A 14 -0.64 3.61 5.73
CA SER A 14 0.70 4.04 6.15
C SER A 14 1.56 4.40 4.94
N LEU A 15 1.51 3.59 3.89
CA LEU A 15 2.27 3.84 2.67
C LEU A 15 1.76 5.09 1.95
N GLU A 16 0.46 5.27 1.88
CA GLU A 16 -0.12 6.45 1.26
C GLU A 16 0.32 7.73 1.97
N GLY A 17 0.33 7.72 3.29
CA GLY A 17 0.82 8.85 4.06
C GLY A 17 2.28 9.14 3.82
N TYR A 18 3.08 8.10 3.70
CA TYR A 18 4.51 8.24 3.44
C TYR A 18 4.75 8.84 2.05
N ILE A 19 3.98 8.38 1.05
CA ILE A 19 4.10 8.87 -0.32
C ILE A 19 3.84 10.36 -0.41
N GLN A 20 2.85 10.86 0.30
CA GLN A 20 2.46 12.27 0.25
C GLN A 20 3.59 13.23 0.59
N GLY A 21 4.48 12.83 1.49
CA GLY A 21 5.56 13.70 1.92
C GLY A 21 6.91 13.37 1.30
N ASN A 22 6.95 12.51 0.30
CA ASN A 22 8.19 12.00 -0.24
C ASN A 22 8.55 12.60 -1.59
N ASP A 23 9.78 13.11 -1.72
CA ASP A 23 10.27 13.72 -2.96
C ASP A 23 11.02 12.74 -3.86
N ASP A 24 11.25 11.51 -3.40
CA ASP A 24 11.98 10.50 -4.17
C ASP A 24 11.04 9.81 -5.16
N GLU A 25 11.09 10.22 -6.43
CA GLU A 25 10.21 9.70 -7.46
C GLU A 25 10.32 8.19 -7.66
N GLU A 26 11.54 7.64 -7.61
CA GLU A 26 11.72 6.20 -7.76
C GLU A 26 11.06 5.42 -6.62
N LEU A 27 11.24 5.90 -5.41
CA LEU A 27 10.65 5.27 -4.25
C LEU A 27 9.12 5.39 -4.29
N VAL A 28 8.63 6.57 -4.67
CA VAL A 28 7.19 6.80 -4.78
C VAL A 28 6.57 5.84 -5.79
N GLU A 29 7.20 5.64 -6.95
CA GLU A 29 6.70 4.70 -7.95
C GLU A 29 6.62 3.28 -7.42
N LYS A 30 7.64 2.85 -6.69
CA LYS A 30 7.64 1.52 -6.08
C LYS A 30 6.53 1.38 -5.05
N LEU A 31 6.35 2.41 -4.24
CA LEU A 31 5.33 2.40 -3.20
C LEU A 31 3.93 2.41 -3.80
N GLU A 32 3.73 3.16 -4.87
CA GLU A 32 2.44 3.18 -5.57
C GLU A 32 2.11 1.80 -6.15
N ASP A 33 3.11 1.11 -6.69
CA ASP A 33 2.93 -0.25 -7.19
C ASP A 33 2.53 -1.20 -6.07
N ILE A 34 3.20 -1.09 -4.93
CA ILE A 34 2.87 -1.92 -3.75
C ILE A 34 1.45 -1.62 -3.27
N CYS A 35 1.08 -0.35 -3.20
CA CYS A 35 -0.27 0.05 -2.81
C CYS A 35 -1.31 -0.53 -3.74
N TYR A 36 -1.03 -0.51 -5.04
CA TYR A 36 -1.93 -1.08 -6.03
C TYR A 36 -2.15 -2.59 -5.80
N ARG A 37 -1.06 -3.30 -5.53
CA ARG A 37 -1.14 -4.74 -5.26
C ARG A 37 -1.95 -5.04 -4.01
N ILE A 38 -1.75 -4.25 -2.97
CA ILE A 38 -2.49 -4.40 -1.71
C ILE A 38 -3.97 -4.14 -1.96
N ASP A 39 -4.28 -3.09 -2.70
CA ASP A 39 -5.66 -2.72 -3.02
C ASP A 39 -6.36 -3.84 -3.79
N LYS A 40 -5.68 -4.42 -4.78
CA LYS A 40 -6.21 -5.55 -5.54
C LYS A 40 -6.48 -6.76 -4.65
N LYS A 41 -5.59 -7.02 -3.72
CA LYS A 41 -5.77 -8.14 -2.80
C LYS A 41 -6.98 -7.90 -1.89
N LEU A 42 -7.17 -6.67 -1.44
CA LEU A 42 -8.32 -6.30 -0.62
C LEU A 42 -9.63 -6.49 -1.39
N GLU A 43 -9.65 -6.10 -2.65
CA GLU A 43 -10.82 -6.31 -3.51
C GLU A 43 -11.15 -7.79 -3.64
N ALA A 44 -10.14 -8.62 -3.77
CA ALA A 44 -10.33 -10.06 -3.94
C ALA A 44 -10.88 -10.74 -2.69
N THR A 45 -10.70 -10.14 -1.51
CA THR A 45 -11.15 -10.73 -0.26
C THR A 45 -12.52 -10.25 0.21
N LYS A 46 -13.13 -9.34 -0.51
CA LYS A 46 -14.45 -8.81 -0.15
C LYS A 46 -15.60 -9.70 -0.60
#